data_32042d2d5358abe86d6e342c1211b39b
#
_entry.id   32042d2d5358abe86d6e342c1211b39b
#
_cell.length_a   1.000
_cell.length_b   1.000
_cell.length_c   1.000
_cell.angle_alpha   90.00
_cell.angle_beta   90.00
_cell.angle_gamma   90.00
#
_symmetry.space_group_name_H-M   'P 1'
#
loop_
_entity.id
_entity.type
_entity.pdbx_description
1 polymer ?
#
loop_
_entity_poly.entity_id
_entity_poly.type
_entity_poly.pdbx_seq_one_letter_code
_entity_poly.pdbx_strand_id
1 'polypeptide(L)'
;MPVFLRRLLQSISAVLSVLALAAGLPLAAQDDITTQDATSGYNGVFITGPSSNPLSFLNGAAARTTGNPAPYDFHDFAPFTYIDSKLPKWIDVQGEERFRYEGYDNSNLKLGVNDSYLLNRFRLQVDLRAASWFRVTAQVQDARSGLQNPPIGPPNTVRWDLKLAYAEVGDPEKHWFSLRVGRQLINYNNTIIANSEWRNQARSYDAAVLNLNAKREHLGIFAASPVVPQAYGVSPHQEGNNIYGAYGRIDDLVPHSNLEPFFLWRVQPAEVVEPARAKTTGHENEKAAGLRFKAQAFKSLDYSGEVIFEGGKVGPEAIRAAATQAGAAYQFLDAAAKPRVFAQYDFASGNSGPATNGVHSTFDTIEPTAHDRFGITDLFGWQNLEAVRAGTTIEPHRRLTFTIQGLDFWAPSALDSIYNTSGSSIAFNKTDHGHHVGAEVDSYSWYELNKHFNLGGGAGYFGAGEFLTNVTTSHSYTTYYFALNFKDNGKK
;
A
#
# COMPACT_ATOMS: atom_id res chain seq x y z
N MET A 1 -6.09 -28.36 19.98
CA MET A 1 -6.41 -27.01 19.52
C MET A 1 -5.63 -26.83 18.23
N PRO A 2 -6.22 -26.49 17.07
CA PRO A 2 -5.47 -26.38 15.83
C PRO A 2 -4.34 -25.34 15.97
N VAL A 3 -3.18 -25.61 15.39
CA VAL A 3 -1.99 -24.71 15.41
C VAL A 3 -2.36 -23.30 14.97
N PHE A 4 -3.26 -23.18 13.99
CA PHE A 4 -3.86 -21.95 13.51
C PHE A 4 -4.48 -21.09 14.64
N LEU A 5 -5.36 -21.69 15.44
CA LEU A 5 -6.07 -20.94 16.50
C LEU A 5 -5.07 -20.48 17.58
N ARG A 6 -4.05 -21.28 17.86
CA ARG A 6 -3.00 -20.92 18.82
C ARG A 6 -2.14 -19.74 18.34
N ARG A 7 -1.73 -19.74 17.05
CA ARG A 7 -0.96 -18.63 16.46
C ARG A 7 -1.80 -17.37 16.31
N LEU A 8 -3.05 -17.50 15.89
CA LEU A 8 -3.99 -16.36 15.83
C LEU A 8 -4.20 -15.74 17.20
N LEU A 9 -4.41 -16.55 18.25
CA LEU A 9 -4.55 -16.08 19.63
C LEU A 9 -3.26 -15.41 20.14
N GLN A 10 -2.09 -15.93 19.77
CA GLN A 10 -0.80 -15.29 20.10
C GLN A 10 -0.66 -13.93 19.41
N SER A 11 -1.06 -13.82 18.13
CA SER A 11 -1.03 -12.57 17.38
C SER A 11 -2.02 -11.55 17.95
N ILE A 12 -3.24 -11.98 18.25
CA ILE A 12 -4.24 -11.13 18.92
C ILE A 12 -3.73 -10.70 20.31
N SER A 13 -3.09 -11.59 21.04
CA SER A 13 -2.47 -11.28 22.33
C SER A 13 -1.36 -10.24 22.19
N ALA A 14 -0.53 -10.30 21.12
CA ALA A 14 0.49 -9.31 20.83
C ALA A 14 -0.13 -7.93 20.55
N VAL A 15 -1.20 -7.87 19.72
CA VAL A 15 -1.95 -6.63 19.46
C VAL A 15 -2.57 -6.09 20.75
N LEU A 16 -3.21 -6.94 21.53
CA LEU A 16 -3.81 -6.55 22.81
C LEU A 16 -2.75 -6.13 23.83
N SER A 17 -1.57 -6.74 23.83
CA SER A 17 -0.45 -6.35 24.71
C SER A 17 0.11 -4.99 24.34
N VAL A 18 0.24 -4.66 23.05
CA VAL A 18 0.62 -3.32 22.57
C VAL A 18 -0.45 -2.29 22.98
N LEU A 19 -1.73 -2.62 22.81
CA LEU A 19 -2.85 -1.77 23.22
C LEU A 19 -2.91 -1.59 24.74
N ALA A 20 -2.65 -2.65 25.53
CA ALA A 20 -2.64 -2.61 26.99
C ALA A 20 -1.45 -1.83 27.55
N LEU A 21 -0.27 -1.95 26.93
CA LEU A 21 0.90 -1.13 27.26
C LEU A 21 0.63 0.35 27.03
N ALA A 22 -0.04 0.67 25.94
CA ALA A 22 -0.41 2.05 25.62
C ALA A 22 -1.48 2.62 26.58
N ALA A 23 -2.43 1.79 27.02
CA ALA A 23 -3.48 2.20 27.98
C ALA A 23 -2.96 2.33 29.42
N GLY A 24 -1.86 1.66 29.76
CA GLY A 24 -1.26 1.69 31.10
C GLY A 24 -0.22 2.79 31.33
N LEU A 25 0.13 3.57 30.33
CA LEU A 25 1.09 4.66 30.46
C LEU A 25 0.42 5.90 31.09
N PRO A 26 0.98 6.49 32.15
CA PRO A 26 0.39 7.68 32.79
C PRO A 26 0.35 8.84 31.79
N LEU A 27 -0.81 9.45 31.67
CA LEU A 27 -1.01 10.74 30.97
C LEU A 27 -0.19 11.82 31.67
N ALA A 28 1.03 12.03 31.24
CA ALA A 28 1.81 13.17 31.67
C ALA A 28 1.21 14.44 31.06
N ALA A 29 1.06 15.47 31.86
CA ALA A 29 0.39 16.72 31.59
C ALA A 29 0.69 17.27 30.18
N GLN A 30 -0.38 17.50 29.43
CA GLN A 30 -0.35 18.14 28.12
C GLN A 30 -0.30 19.66 28.31
N ASP A 31 0.80 20.26 27.87
CA ASP A 31 0.79 21.67 27.50
C ASP A 31 0.16 21.82 26.11
N ASP A 32 -0.72 22.83 26.00
CA ASP A 32 -1.52 23.16 24.83
C ASP A 32 -0.76 23.11 23.51
N ILE A 33 -1.06 22.08 22.71
CA ILE A 33 -0.73 22.10 21.30
C ILE A 33 -2.01 22.48 20.56
N THR A 34 -1.98 23.68 19.98
CA THR A 34 -3.01 24.16 19.09
C THR A 34 -3.28 23.14 17.98
N THR A 35 -4.54 22.78 17.84
CA THR A 35 -5.12 21.77 16.95
C THR A 35 -4.99 22.08 15.45
N GLN A 36 -4.05 22.94 15.03
CA GLN A 36 -3.95 23.36 13.62
C GLN A 36 -3.20 22.38 12.70
N ASP A 37 -2.38 21.46 13.21
CA ASP A 37 -1.53 20.62 12.34
C ASP A 37 -2.00 19.19 12.14
N ALA A 38 -3.01 18.73 12.85
CA ALA A 38 -3.54 17.37 12.67
C ALA A 38 -4.47 17.23 11.45
N THR A 39 -4.95 18.34 10.89
CA THR A 39 -5.93 18.35 9.78
C THR A 39 -5.32 18.58 8.41
N SER A 40 -4.08 19.02 8.29
CA SER A 40 -3.46 19.34 6.98
C SER A 40 -3.06 18.12 6.15
N GLY A 41 -3.15 16.92 6.66
CA GLY A 41 -2.88 15.66 5.93
C GLY A 41 -4.12 14.95 5.40
N TYR A 42 -5.30 15.44 5.71
CA TYR A 42 -6.57 14.83 5.29
C TYR A 42 -7.32 15.74 4.33
N ASN A 43 -6.89 15.75 3.10
CA ASN A 43 -7.80 16.15 2.03
C ASN A 43 -8.88 15.08 1.93
N GLY A 44 -9.99 15.29 2.56
CA GLY A 44 -11.34 14.72 2.59
C GLY A 44 -11.77 13.60 1.65
N VAL A 45 -10.85 12.92 1.09
CA VAL A 45 -11.03 11.71 0.33
C VAL A 45 -9.99 10.75 0.83
N PHE A 46 -10.38 9.54 1.11
CA PHE A 46 -9.46 8.42 1.30
C PHE A 46 -8.62 8.16 0.03
N ILE A 47 -8.29 9.21 -0.71
CA ILE A 47 -7.53 9.21 -1.95
C ILE A 47 -6.36 10.12 -1.71
N THR A 48 -5.28 9.55 -1.31
CA THR A 48 -4.07 10.31 -1.05
C THR A 48 -3.12 10.23 -2.23
N GLY A 49 -2.39 11.30 -2.40
CA GLY A 49 -1.21 11.34 -3.24
C GLY A 49 -0.13 10.33 -2.80
N PRO A 50 1.03 10.35 -3.44
CA PRO A 50 1.98 9.26 -3.47
C PRO A 50 2.66 9.05 -2.12
N SER A 51 2.13 8.14 -1.32
CA SER A 51 2.90 7.47 -0.29
C SER A 51 2.96 6.01 -0.68
N SER A 52 3.99 5.64 -1.38
CA SER A 52 4.33 4.26 -1.68
C SER A 52 4.87 3.49 -0.46
N ASN A 53 4.91 4.13 0.71
CA ASN A 53 5.43 3.52 1.92
C ASN A 53 4.27 3.03 2.80
N PRO A 54 4.08 1.71 3.02
CA PRO A 54 3.10 1.18 3.93
C PRO A 54 3.33 1.59 5.39
N LEU A 55 4.54 2.07 5.71
CA LEU A 55 4.84 2.74 6.97
C LEU A 55 4.50 4.24 6.95
N SER A 56 3.76 4.74 5.96
CA SER A 56 3.42 6.16 5.92
C SER A 56 2.67 6.63 7.17
N PHE A 57 1.93 5.75 7.84
CA PHE A 57 1.38 6.05 9.15
C PHE A 57 2.45 6.01 10.26
N LEU A 58 3.46 5.13 10.16
CA LEU A 58 4.65 5.12 11.01
C LEU A 58 5.63 6.26 10.64
N ASN A 59 5.57 6.77 9.43
CA ASN A 59 6.36 7.89 8.92
C ASN A 59 5.65 9.26 9.06
N GLY A 60 4.55 9.34 9.79
CA GLY A 60 3.81 10.59 10.00
C GLY A 60 4.65 11.75 10.56
N ALA A 61 5.83 11.46 11.10
CA ALA A 61 6.80 12.48 11.52
C ALA A 61 7.74 12.96 10.39
N ALA A 62 8.02 12.13 9.39
CA ALA A 62 8.90 12.52 8.28
C ALA A 62 8.24 13.51 7.30
N ALA A 63 6.89 13.59 7.28
CA ALA A 63 6.16 14.57 6.48
C ALA A 63 6.04 15.94 7.16
N ARG A 64 6.55 16.09 8.39
CA ARG A 64 6.48 17.36 9.16
C ARG A 64 7.77 18.14 9.11
N THR A 65 8.29 18.43 7.95
CA THR A 65 9.26 19.52 7.83
C THR A 65 8.50 20.85 7.82
N THR A 66 8.01 21.29 8.99
CA THR A 66 7.54 22.65 9.23
C THR A 66 8.72 23.61 9.39
N GLY A 67 9.73 23.50 8.58
CA GLY A 67 10.75 24.53 8.44
C GLY A 67 10.42 25.33 7.18
N ASN A 68 10.29 26.65 7.30
CA ASN A 68 10.26 27.55 6.16
C ASN A 68 11.33 27.10 5.16
N PRO A 69 10.99 26.69 3.92
CA PRO A 69 12.01 26.32 2.97
C PRO A 69 12.95 27.48 2.78
N ALA A 70 14.26 27.25 2.88
CA ALA A 70 15.23 28.29 2.55
C ALA A 70 14.96 28.75 1.11
N PRO A 71 15.10 30.05 0.81
CA PRO A 71 14.93 30.53 -0.53
C PRO A 71 15.88 29.73 -1.45
N TYR A 72 15.34 29.06 -2.47
CA TYR A 72 16.13 28.33 -3.45
C TYR A 72 16.54 29.28 -4.55
N ASP A 73 17.85 29.34 -4.83
CA ASP A 73 18.41 30.07 -5.99
C ASP A 73 18.18 29.36 -7.33
N PHE A 74 17.48 28.24 -7.34
CA PHE A 74 17.03 27.63 -8.58
C PHE A 74 15.68 28.21 -8.95
N HIS A 75 15.55 28.76 -10.14
CA HIS A 75 14.23 29.05 -10.72
C HIS A 75 13.39 27.78 -10.60
N ASP A 76 12.34 27.85 -9.80
CA ASP A 76 11.41 26.73 -9.61
C ASP A 76 10.85 26.36 -10.98
N PHE A 77 11.30 25.22 -11.52
CA PHE A 77 10.75 24.68 -12.75
C PHE A 77 9.34 24.15 -12.43
N ALA A 78 8.33 24.95 -12.68
CA ALA A 78 6.93 24.69 -12.37
C ALA A 78 6.05 25.02 -13.57
N PRO A 79 6.14 24.27 -14.68
CA PRO A 79 5.46 24.58 -15.93
C PRO A 79 3.95 24.51 -15.81
N PHE A 80 3.41 23.59 -15.01
CA PHE A 80 1.96 23.44 -14.81
C PHE A 80 1.42 24.54 -13.89
N THR A 81 2.13 24.92 -12.84
CA THR A 81 1.83 26.12 -12.03
C THR A 81 1.81 27.38 -12.90
N TYR A 82 2.77 27.52 -13.83
CA TYR A 82 2.79 28.64 -14.77
C TYR A 82 1.59 28.62 -15.71
N ILE A 83 1.30 27.49 -16.35
CA ILE A 83 0.14 27.33 -17.24
C ILE A 83 -1.15 27.65 -16.46
N ASP A 84 -1.31 27.05 -15.32
CA ASP A 84 -2.46 27.20 -14.44
C ASP A 84 -2.65 28.68 -14.02
N SER A 85 -1.54 29.43 -13.86
CA SER A 85 -1.59 30.88 -13.56
C SER A 85 -2.25 31.72 -14.66
N LYS A 86 -2.35 31.21 -15.88
CA LYS A 86 -2.95 31.88 -17.03
C LYS A 86 -4.38 31.42 -17.30
N LEU A 87 -4.80 30.32 -16.65
CA LEU A 87 -6.14 29.76 -16.82
C LEU A 87 -7.15 30.42 -15.86
N PRO A 88 -8.44 30.37 -16.20
CA PRO A 88 -9.51 30.75 -15.28
C PRO A 88 -9.42 29.98 -13.95
N LYS A 89 -9.88 30.58 -12.85
CA LYS A 89 -9.80 29.98 -11.49
C LYS A 89 -10.57 28.66 -11.32
N TRP A 90 -11.44 28.33 -12.25
CA TRP A 90 -12.22 27.09 -12.24
C TRP A 90 -11.55 25.94 -13.02
N ILE A 91 -10.37 26.17 -13.61
CA ILE A 91 -9.53 25.15 -14.26
C ILE A 91 -8.23 25.05 -13.50
N ASP A 92 -7.88 23.85 -13.05
CA ASP A 92 -6.58 23.52 -12.47
C ASP A 92 -5.88 22.48 -13.35
N VAL A 93 -4.58 22.66 -13.60
CA VAL A 93 -3.77 21.74 -14.39
C VAL A 93 -2.56 21.30 -13.57
N GLN A 94 -2.31 20.00 -13.56
CA GLN A 94 -1.23 19.37 -12.78
C GLN A 94 -0.47 18.40 -13.66
N GLY A 95 0.83 18.23 -13.37
CA GLY A 95 1.68 17.28 -14.08
C GLY A 95 2.62 16.52 -13.18
N GLU A 96 2.88 15.29 -13.56
CA GLU A 96 3.83 14.38 -12.88
C GLU A 96 4.68 13.66 -13.92
N GLU A 97 5.99 13.56 -13.65
CA GLU A 97 6.92 12.75 -14.42
C GLU A 97 7.77 11.91 -13.47
N ARG A 98 7.93 10.63 -13.78
CA ARG A 98 8.77 9.72 -13.01
C ARG A 98 9.66 8.91 -13.92
N PHE A 99 10.97 8.95 -13.66
CA PHE A 99 11.95 8.03 -14.20
C PHE A 99 12.41 7.11 -13.08
N ARG A 100 12.46 5.79 -13.36
CA ARG A 100 12.96 4.82 -12.40
C ARG A 100 13.72 3.72 -13.13
N TYR A 101 14.98 3.58 -12.80
CA TYR A 101 15.81 2.44 -13.20
C TYR A 101 15.67 1.36 -12.13
N GLU A 102 15.41 0.14 -12.53
CA GLU A 102 15.36 -1.02 -11.66
C GLU A 102 16.25 -2.13 -12.21
N GLY A 103 16.91 -2.83 -11.31
CA GLY A 103 17.72 -4.01 -11.65
C GLY A 103 17.47 -5.14 -10.67
N TYR A 104 17.59 -6.36 -11.18
CA TYR A 104 17.33 -7.59 -10.45
C TYR A 104 18.36 -8.66 -10.78
N ASP A 105 18.87 -9.32 -9.75
CA ASP A 105 19.68 -10.52 -9.89
C ASP A 105 18.92 -11.73 -9.36
N ASN A 106 18.91 -12.84 -10.12
CA ASN A 106 18.16 -14.07 -9.84
C ASN A 106 16.64 -13.83 -9.71
N SER A 107 16.07 -13.09 -10.63
CA SER A 107 14.65 -12.74 -10.67
C SER A 107 13.75 -13.97 -10.43
N ASN A 108 12.74 -13.80 -9.57
CA ASN A 108 11.85 -14.88 -9.12
C ASN A 108 12.59 -16.10 -8.55
N LEU A 109 13.71 -15.92 -7.87
CA LEU A 109 14.56 -16.97 -7.30
C LEU A 109 15.01 -18.00 -8.33
N LYS A 110 15.28 -17.57 -9.57
CA LYS A 110 15.81 -18.37 -10.66
C LYS A 110 17.28 -18.00 -10.91
N LEU A 111 18.17 -18.96 -10.72
CA LEU A 111 19.61 -18.76 -10.86
C LEU A 111 20.00 -18.21 -12.24
N GLY A 112 20.71 -17.08 -12.26
CA GLY A 112 21.22 -16.46 -13.48
C GLY A 112 20.17 -15.68 -14.29
N VAL A 113 18.94 -15.57 -13.81
CA VAL A 113 17.91 -14.72 -14.44
C VAL A 113 18.05 -13.29 -13.93
N ASN A 114 18.90 -12.53 -14.62
CA ASN A 114 19.16 -11.12 -14.29
C ASN A 114 18.44 -10.23 -15.28
N ASP A 115 17.97 -9.10 -14.81
CA ASP A 115 17.24 -8.13 -15.62
C ASP A 115 17.43 -6.70 -15.13
N SER A 116 17.32 -5.75 -16.04
CA SER A 116 17.28 -4.33 -15.68
C SER A 116 16.51 -3.53 -16.71
N TYR A 117 15.78 -2.53 -16.27
CA TYR A 117 14.99 -1.72 -17.16
C TYR A 117 14.77 -0.30 -16.64
N LEU A 118 14.45 0.60 -17.56
CA LEU A 118 14.07 1.97 -17.27
C LEU A 118 12.56 2.10 -17.40
N LEU A 119 11.92 2.54 -16.34
CA LEU A 119 10.51 2.87 -16.30
C LEU A 119 10.35 4.39 -16.40
N ASN A 120 9.45 4.82 -17.27
CA ASN A 120 9.03 6.20 -17.40
C ASN A 120 7.53 6.28 -17.19
N ARG A 121 7.06 7.31 -16.49
CA ARG A 121 5.63 7.58 -16.28
C ARG A 121 5.35 9.07 -16.29
N PHE A 122 4.59 9.49 -17.29
CA PHE A 122 4.04 10.84 -17.38
C PHE A 122 2.54 10.84 -17.04
N ARG A 123 2.09 11.82 -16.29
CA ARG A 123 0.67 12.08 -16.01
C ARG A 123 0.35 13.55 -16.20
N LEU A 124 -0.81 13.81 -16.82
CA LEU A 124 -1.39 15.14 -16.95
C LEU A 124 -2.81 15.09 -16.44
N GLN A 125 -3.13 15.93 -15.46
CA GLN A 125 -4.46 16.05 -14.87
C GLN A 125 -5.04 17.43 -15.11
N VAL A 126 -6.34 17.45 -15.39
CA VAL A 126 -7.15 18.65 -15.48
C VAL A 126 -8.35 18.49 -14.56
N ASP A 127 -8.54 19.47 -13.67
CA ASP A 127 -9.70 19.59 -12.80
C ASP A 127 -10.55 20.80 -13.26
N LEU A 128 -11.84 20.58 -13.46
CA LEU A 128 -12.83 21.60 -13.79
C LEU A 128 -13.77 21.79 -12.59
N ARG A 129 -13.69 22.94 -11.93
CA ARG A 129 -14.49 23.28 -10.73
C ARG A 129 -15.60 24.25 -11.11
N ALA A 130 -16.68 23.75 -11.72
CA ALA A 130 -17.79 24.58 -12.17
C ALA A 130 -18.54 25.28 -11.03
N ALA A 131 -18.52 24.69 -9.82
CA ALA A 131 -19.04 25.26 -8.59
C ALA A 131 -18.24 24.75 -7.39
N SER A 132 -18.39 25.37 -6.23
CA SER A 132 -17.72 24.91 -4.98
C SER A 132 -18.12 23.49 -4.56
N TRP A 133 -19.26 22.99 -5.05
CA TRP A 133 -19.83 21.68 -4.75
C TRP A 133 -19.78 20.72 -5.94
N PHE A 134 -19.20 21.11 -7.11
CA PHE A 134 -19.16 20.27 -8.30
C PHE A 134 -17.82 20.35 -9.01
N ARG A 135 -17.19 19.20 -9.20
CA ARG A 135 -15.89 19.04 -9.87
C ARG A 135 -15.95 17.89 -10.89
N VAL A 136 -15.25 18.08 -12.01
CA VAL A 136 -14.93 17.02 -12.97
C VAL A 136 -13.42 16.92 -13.08
N THR A 137 -12.87 15.71 -12.96
CA THR A 137 -11.44 15.42 -13.06
C THR A 137 -11.18 14.48 -14.23
N ALA A 138 -10.18 14.79 -15.05
CA ALA A 138 -9.63 13.90 -16.05
C ALA A 138 -8.10 13.82 -15.88
N GLN A 139 -7.53 12.64 -15.93
CA GLN A 139 -6.08 12.42 -15.93
C GLN A 139 -5.72 11.39 -16.99
N VAL A 140 -4.82 11.78 -17.88
CA VAL A 140 -4.18 10.86 -18.82
C VAL A 140 -2.82 10.42 -18.28
N GLN A 141 -2.43 9.18 -18.62
CA GLN A 141 -1.15 8.61 -18.24
C GLN A 141 -0.48 7.98 -19.46
N ASP A 142 0.82 8.18 -19.59
CA ASP A 142 1.70 7.41 -20.48
C ASP A 142 2.78 6.74 -19.61
N ALA A 143 2.81 5.41 -19.59
CA ALA A 143 3.77 4.63 -18.84
C ALA A 143 4.52 3.71 -19.80
N ARG A 144 5.86 3.73 -19.73
CA ARG A 144 6.72 2.96 -20.64
C ARG A 144 7.84 2.24 -19.89
N SER A 145 8.23 1.10 -20.42
CA SER A 145 9.47 0.43 -20.07
C SER A 145 10.45 0.48 -21.23
N GLY A 146 11.72 0.72 -20.94
CA GLY A 146 12.82 0.72 -21.89
C GLY A 146 13.97 -0.15 -21.41
N LEU A 147 14.99 -0.34 -22.28
CA LEU A 147 16.19 -1.14 -22.06
C LEU A 147 15.95 -2.65 -22.02
N GLN A 148 14.72 -3.14 -22.13
CA GLN A 148 14.38 -4.55 -22.25
C GLN A 148 14.05 -4.95 -23.68
N ASN A 149 14.43 -6.17 -24.06
CA ASN A 149 14.05 -6.77 -25.31
C ASN A 149 13.60 -8.23 -25.10
N PRO A 150 12.32 -8.56 -25.28
CA PRO A 150 11.21 -7.67 -25.67
C PRO A 150 10.78 -6.73 -24.56
N PRO A 151 10.14 -5.60 -24.89
CA PRO A 151 9.61 -4.67 -23.88
C PRO A 151 8.63 -5.36 -22.95
N ILE A 152 8.67 -4.97 -21.67
CA ILE A 152 7.71 -5.47 -20.67
C ILE A 152 6.31 -4.95 -21.00
N GLY A 153 5.32 -5.85 -20.98
CA GLY A 153 3.90 -5.51 -21.12
C GLY A 153 3.29 -4.87 -19.86
N PRO A 154 1.96 -4.76 -19.82
CA PRO A 154 1.27 -4.32 -18.60
C PRO A 154 1.68 -5.18 -17.39
N PRO A 155 1.78 -4.58 -16.19
CA PRO A 155 1.40 -3.21 -15.86
C PRO A 155 2.50 -2.15 -16.04
N ASN A 156 3.64 -2.47 -16.64
CA ASN A 156 4.77 -1.54 -16.77
C ASN A 156 4.70 -0.69 -18.05
N THR A 157 4.00 -1.17 -19.10
CA THR A 157 3.83 -0.44 -20.35
C THR A 157 2.35 -0.28 -20.66
N VAL A 158 1.86 0.97 -20.58
CA VAL A 158 0.51 1.40 -20.93
C VAL A 158 0.61 2.76 -21.60
N ARG A 159 0.27 2.86 -22.88
CA ARG A 159 0.44 4.09 -23.65
C ARG A 159 -0.87 4.87 -23.72
N TRP A 160 -0.83 6.12 -23.26
CA TRP A 160 -1.92 7.08 -23.35
C TRP A 160 -3.26 6.53 -22.83
N ASP A 161 -3.25 6.09 -21.59
CA ASP A 161 -4.42 5.58 -20.90
C ASP A 161 -5.17 6.69 -20.16
N LEU A 162 -6.49 6.53 -20.05
CA LEU A 162 -7.33 7.35 -19.19
C LEU A 162 -7.22 6.84 -17.75
N LYS A 163 -6.35 7.46 -16.96
CA LYS A 163 -6.08 7.06 -15.58
C LYS A 163 -7.20 7.44 -14.62
N LEU A 164 -7.72 8.67 -14.75
CA LEU A 164 -8.87 9.18 -13.99
C LEU A 164 -9.87 9.83 -14.94
N ALA A 165 -11.15 9.63 -14.67
CA ALA A 165 -12.26 10.32 -15.35
C ALA A 165 -13.50 10.22 -14.45
N TYR A 166 -13.73 11.21 -13.60
CA TYR A 166 -14.86 11.20 -12.68
C TYR A 166 -15.50 12.57 -12.50
N ALA A 167 -16.76 12.55 -12.10
CA ALA A 167 -17.46 13.70 -11.56
C ALA A 167 -17.65 13.54 -10.06
N GLU A 168 -17.57 14.64 -9.31
CA GLU A 168 -17.78 14.70 -7.88
C GLU A 168 -18.78 15.79 -7.52
N VAL A 169 -19.76 15.41 -6.71
CA VAL A 169 -20.76 16.30 -6.11
C VAL A 169 -20.54 16.34 -4.60
N GLY A 170 -20.59 17.53 -4.03
CA GLY A 170 -20.16 17.76 -2.66
C GLY A 170 -18.65 18.05 -2.59
N ASP A 171 -18.23 18.57 -1.47
CA ASP A 171 -16.81 18.79 -1.16
C ASP A 171 -16.55 18.08 0.17
N PRO A 172 -15.76 16.98 0.17
CA PRO A 172 -15.56 16.19 1.40
C PRO A 172 -14.86 16.96 2.51
N GLU A 173 -14.19 18.09 2.18
CA GLU A 173 -13.55 18.96 3.18
C GLU A 173 -14.53 19.98 3.79
N LYS A 174 -15.57 20.36 3.05
CA LYS A 174 -16.48 21.45 3.43
C LYS A 174 -17.91 20.97 3.71
N HIS A 175 -18.28 19.81 3.19
CA HIS A 175 -19.64 19.30 3.28
C HIS A 175 -19.66 17.97 4.03
N TRP A 176 -20.80 17.67 4.66
CA TRP A 176 -21.00 16.41 5.38
C TRP A 176 -21.06 15.19 4.43
N PHE A 177 -21.12 15.41 3.11
CA PHE A 177 -21.12 14.34 2.13
C PHE A 177 -20.35 14.72 0.85
N SER A 178 -19.84 13.71 0.15
CA SER A 178 -19.48 13.79 -1.26
C SER A 178 -19.83 12.50 -1.99
N LEU A 179 -20.20 12.61 -3.26
CA LEU A 179 -20.41 11.47 -4.15
C LEU A 179 -19.50 11.62 -5.37
N ARG A 180 -18.66 10.65 -5.60
CA ARG A 180 -17.76 10.59 -6.75
C ARG A 180 -18.10 9.39 -7.61
N VAL A 181 -18.30 9.60 -8.93
CA VAL A 181 -18.66 8.55 -9.90
C VAL A 181 -17.76 8.62 -11.11
N GLY A 182 -17.25 7.49 -11.53
CA GLY A 182 -16.36 7.32 -12.67
C GLY A 182 -15.04 6.67 -12.32
N ARG A 183 -14.05 6.75 -13.21
CA ARG A 183 -12.73 6.18 -13.04
C ARG A 183 -11.92 6.97 -12.02
N GLN A 184 -11.52 6.33 -10.93
CA GLN A 184 -10.91 6.97 -9.79
C GLN A 184 -9.94 6.06 -9.06
N LEU A 185 -9.17 6.63 -8.13
CA LEU A 185 -8.36 5.86 -7.18
C LEU A 185 -9.19 5.52 -5.95
N ILE A 186 -8.97 4.34 -5.40
CA ILE A 186 -9.48 3.92 -4.10
C ILE A 186 -8.28 3.46 -3.25
N ASN A 187 -8.12 4.07 -2.10
CA ASN A 187 -7.07 3.72 -1.15
C ASN A 187 -7.56 3.97 0.28
N TYR A 188 -8.20 2.99 0.87
CA TYR A 188 -8.64 3.08 2.26
C TYR A 188 -7.59 2.54 3.21
N ASN A 189 -6.99 1.40 2.84
CA ASN A 189 -5.99 0.73 3.62
C ASN A 189 -5.03 0.02 2.66
N ASN A 190 -3.77 0.40 2.70
CA ASN A 190 -2.73 -0.16 1.84
C ASN A 190 -2.60 -1.69 1.96
N THR A 191 -3.14 -2.28 3.03
CA THR A 191 -3.05 -3.71 3.28
C THR A 191 -4.04 -4.55 2.51
N ILE A 192 -5.24 -4.02 2.20
CA ILE A 192 -6.32 -4.80 1.59
C ILE A 192 -6.90 -4.19 0.32
N ILE A 193 -6.97 -2.86 0.21
CA ILE A 193 -7.39 -2.17 -1.03
C ILE A 193 -6.61 -0.88 -1.23
N ALA A 194 -5.86 -0.79 -2.34
CA ALA A 194 -4.98 0.32 -2.64
C ALA A 194 -4.77 0.55 -4.14
N ASN A 195 -4.30 1.74 -4.48
CA ASN A 195 -3.95 2.10 -5.85
C ASN A 195 -2.56 1.64 -6.29
N SER A 196 -1.69 1.19 -5.39
CA SER A 196 -0.35 0.65 -5.68
C SER A 196 0.52 1.57 -6.55
N GLU A 197 0.78 2.79 -6.08
CA GLU A 197 1.47 3.87 -6.83
C GLU A 197 2.93 3.54 -7.19
N TRP A 198 3.57 2.57 -6.53
CA TRP A 198 4.91 2.12 -6.90
C TRP A 198 4.94 1.51 -8.31
N ARG A 199 3.93 0.75 -8.69
CA ARG A 199 3.83 0.20 -10.05
C ARG A 199 3.92 1.33 -11.08
N ASN A 200 4.46 1.05 -12.26
CA ASN A 200 4.54 2.04 -13.32
C ASN A 200 3.14 2.48 -13.76
N GLN A 201 2.24 1.51 -13.91
CA GLN A 201 0.81 1.75 -14.05
C GLN A 201 0.12 1.41 -12.72
N ALA A 202 -0.15 2.43 -11.88
CA ALA A 202 -0.91 2.25 -10.64
C ALA A 202 -2.35 1.81 -10.91
N ARG A 203 -3.02 1.15 -9.93
CA ARG A 203 -4.44 0.77 -10.07
C ARG A 203 -5.35 1.97 -10.16
N SER A 204 -6.46 1.79 -10.86
CA SER A 204 -7.65 2.63 -10.82
C SER A 204 -8.89 1.73 -10.87
N TYR A 205 -10.02 2.32 -10.53
CA TYR A 205 -11.30 1.61 -10.43
C TYR A 205 -12.38 2.42 -11.15
N ASP A 206 -13.21 1.76 -11.94
CA ASP A 206 -14.47 2.34 -12.36
C ASP A 206 -15.45 2.15 -11.20
N ALA A 207 -15.85 3.24 -10.55
CA ALA A 207 -16.46 3.18 -9.23
C ALA A 207 -17.47 4.31 -8.94
N ALA A 208 -18.35 4.04 -7.98
CA ALA A 208 -19.11 5.05 -7.25
C ALA A 208 -18.67 5.03 -5.78
N VAL A 209 -18.30 6.19 -5.24
CA VAL A 209 -17.85 6.34 -3.84
C VAL A 209 -18.66 7.45 -3.17
N LEU A 210 -19.40 7.10 -2.13
CA LEU A 210 -20.10 8.02 -1.24
C LEU A 210 -19.28 8.19 0.03
N ASN A 211 -18.88 9.43 0.36
CA ASN A 211 -18.27 9.75 1.64
C ASN A 211 -19.27 10.54 2.49
N LEU A 212 -19.38 10.15 3.75
CA LEU A 212 -20.16 10.83 4.79
C LEU A 212 -19.20 11.25 5.88
N ASN A 213 -19.22 12.53 6.26
CA ASN A 213 -18.29 13.11 7.21
C ASN A 213 -19.06 13.83 8.31
N ALA A 214 -18.72 13.51 9.54
CA ALA A 214 -19.09 14.23 10.74
C ALA A 214 -17.80 14.77 11.39
N LYS A 215 -17.90 15.34 12.61
CA LYS A 215 -16.75 15.96 13.27
C LYS A 215 -15.60 14.98 13.55
N ARG A 216 -15.94 13.74 13.91
CA ARG A 216 -14.98 12.68 14.27
C ARG A 216 -15.21 11.38 13.53
N GLU A 217 -16.36 11.24 12.90
CA GLU A 217 -16.77 10.01 12.24
C GLU A 217 -16.77 10.24 10.72
N HIS A 218 -16.12 9.34 10.02
CA HIS A 218 -16.03 9.31 8.57
C HIS A 218 -16.43 7.94 8.06
N LEU A 219 -17.23 7.89 7.01
CA LEU A 219 -17.68 6.65 6.39
C LEU A 219 -17.61 6.76 4.88
N GLY A 220 -16.80 5.92 4.24
CA GLY A 220 -16.79 5.70 2.80
C GLY A 220 -17.58 4.46 2.46
N ILE A 221 -18.53 4.56 1.53
CA ILE A 221 -19.27 3.42 0.97
C ILE A 221 -18.99 3.40 -0.52
N PHE A 222 -18.65 2.25 -1.09
CA PHE A 222 -18.30 2.17 -2.50
C PHE A 222 -18.73 0.89 -3.19
N ALA A 223 -18.87 1.00 -4.51
CA ALA A 223 -18.95 -0.09 -5.46
C ALA A 223 -17.94 0.18 -6.57
N ALA A 224 -17.08 -0.79 -6.87
CA ALA A 224 -15.93 -0.61 -7.74
C ALA A 224 -15.63 -1.85 -8.57
N SER A 225 -15.12 -1.66 -9.79
CA SER A 225 -14.52 -2.70 -10.60
C SER A 225 -13.07 -2.30 -10.93
N PRO A 226 -12.06 -3.15 -10.68
CA PRO A 226 -10.67 -2.86 -11.02
C PRO A 226 -10.49 -2.64 -12.53
N VAL A 227 -9.64 -1.69 -12.90
CA VAL A 227 -9.25 -1.46 -14.29
C VAL A 227 -8.10 -2.37 -14.66
N VAL A 228 -8.23 -3.09 -15.77
CA VAL A 228 -7.20 -4.01 -16.29
C VAL A 228 -6.30 -3.26 -17.27
N PRO A 229 -5.01 -3.05 -16.94
CA PRO A 229 -4.08 -2.33 -17.80
C PRO A 229 -3.95 -2.99 -19.18
N GLN A 230 -4.03 -2.19 -20.25
CA GLN A 230 -3.74 -2.59 -21.61
C GLN A 230 -2.56 -1.79 -22.17
N ALA A 231 -1.74 -2.42 -23.02
CA ALA A 231 -0.56 -1.77 -23.59
C ALA A 231 -0.93 -0.55 -24.48
N TYR A 232 -2.10 -0.55 -25.06
CA TYR A 232 -2.57 0.50 -25.98
C TYR A 232 -4.05 0.79 -25.74
N GLY A 233 -4.43 2.06 -25.85
CA GLY A 233 -5.80 2.53 -25.72
C GLY A 233 -6.29 2.66 -24.28
N VAL A 234 -7.55 2.91 -24.11
CA VAL A 234 -8.18 3.06 -22.79
C VAL A 234 -8.38 1.69 -22.17
N SER A 235 -7.76 1.48 -21.02
CA SER A 235 -7.87 0.21 -20.26
C SER A 235 -9.32 -0.02 -19.82
N PRO A 236 -9.91 -1.20 -20.07
CA PRO A 236 -11.26 -1.53 -19.59
C PRO A 236 -11.26 -1.87 -18.11
N HIS A 237 -12.42 -1.87 -17.47
CA HIS A 237 -12.57 -2.53 -16.17
C HIS A 237 -12.63 -4.06 -16.35
N GLN A 238 -12.33 -4.79 -15.29
CA GLN A 238 -12.41 -6.25 -15.27
C GLN A 238 -13.88 -6.68 -15.14
N GLU A 239 -14.45 -7.16 -16.24
CA GLU A 239 -15.83 -7.57 -16.28
C GLU A 239 -16.12 -8.69 -15.26
N GLY A 240 -17.17 -8.50 -14.45
CA GLY A 240 -17.59 -9.45 -13.41
C GLY A 240 -16.79 -9.40 -12.12
N ASN A 241 -15.61 -8.78 -12.08
CA ASN A 241 -14.90 -8.54 -10.84
C ASN A 241 -15.39 -7.25 -10.18
N ASN A 242 -16.17 -7.37 -9.12
CA ASN A 242 -16.75 -6.27 -8.42
C ASN A 242 -16.39 -6.31 -6.94
N ILE A 243 -16.04 -5.16 -6.38
CA ILE A 243 -15.72 -4.96 -4.98
C ILE A 243 -16.68 -3.94 -4.41
N TYR A 244 -17.42 -4.34 -3.40
CA TYR A 244 -18.29 -3.48 -2.62
C TYR A 244 -17.68 -3.28 -1.25
N GLY A 245 -17.80 -2.09 -0.67
CA GLY A 245 -17.18 -1.86 0.62
C GLY A 245 -17.80 -0.74 1.42
N ALA A 246 -17.58 -0.84 2.73
CA ALA A 246 -17.79 0.23 3.68
C ALA A 246 -16.52 0.36 4.53
N TYR A 247 -15.96 1.54 4.63
CA TYR A 247 -14.78 1.85 5.41
C TYR A 247 -15.05 3.03 6.34
N GLY A 248 -15.01 2.77 7.63
CA GLY A 248 -15.23 3.77 8.66
C GLY A 248 -13.91 4.28 9.24
N ARG A 249 -13.94 5.48 9.79
CA ARG A 249 -12.89 6.03 10.65
C ARG A 249 -13.52 6.84 11.76
N ILE A 250 -13.10 6.56 12.99
CA ILE A 250 -13.48 7.31 14.19
C ILE A 250 -12.21 7.92 14.77
N ASP A 251 -12.14 9.25 14.76
CA ASP A 251 -11.00 10.01 15.26
C ASP A 251 -11.12 10.26 16.76
N ASP A 252 -9.99 10.21 17.47
CA ASP A 252 -9.88 10.57 18.87
C ASP A 252 -10.84 9.82 19.81
N LEU A 253 -11.13 8.54 19.51
CA LEU A 253 -11.82 7.67 20.49
C LEU A 253 -10.97 7.52 21.76
N VAL A 254 -9.66 7.37 21.58
CA VAL A 254 -8.61 7.63 22.55
C VAL A 254 -7.83 8.82 22.02
N PRO A 255 -7.35 9.76 22.83
CA PRO A 255 -6.61 10.93 22.34
C PRO A 255 -5.50 10.55 21.36
N HIS A 256 -5.43 11.27 20.22
CA HIS A 256 -4.48 11.03 19.13
C HIS A 256 -4.56 9.63 18.51
N SER A 257 -5.76 9.07 18.40
CA SER A 257 -5.99 7.77 17.80
C SER A 257 -7.03 7.79 16.67
N ASN A 258 -6.96 6.79 15.81
CA ASN A 258 -7.97 6.49 14.81
C ASN A 258 -8.38 5.02 14.93
N LEU A 259 -9.67 4.77 14.97
CA LEU A 259 -10.25 3.44 14.87
C LEU A 259 -10.93 3.29 13.51
N GLU A 260 -10.53 2.30 12.74
CA GLU A 260 -10.94 2.13 11.34
C GLU A 260 -11.62 0.75 11.15
N PRO A 261 -12.93 0.62 11.40
CA PRO A 261 -13.70 -0.58 11.05
C PRO A 261 -13.96 -0.60 9.54
N PHE A 262 -13.90 -1.78 8.92
CA PHE A 262 -14.22 -1.93 7.51
C PHE A 262 -14.87 -3.28 7.20
N PHE A 263 -15.60 -3.28 6.08
CA PHE A 263 -16.18 -4.46 5.46
C PHE A 263 -15.99 -4.36 3.94
N LEU A 264 -15.52 -5.44 3.33
CA LEU A 264 -15.39 -5.60 1.89
C LEU A 264 -16.11 -6.85 1.44
N TRP A 265 -16.64 -6.81 0.23
CA TRP A 265 -17.27 -7.93 -0.43
C TRP A 265 -16.82 -7.95 -1.88
N ARG A 266 -16.03 -8.98 -2.25
CA ARG A 266 -15.58 -9.22 -3.62
C ARG A 266 -16.41 -10.32 -4.27
N VAL A 267 -16.80 -10.10 -5.52
CA VAL A 267 -17.45 -11.08 -6.38
C VAL A 267 -16.72 -11.13 -7.70
N GLN A 268 -16.27 -12.31 -8.12
CA GLN A 268 -15.69 -12.50 -9.44
C GLN A 268 -16.11 -13.85 -10.05
N PRO A 269 -16.25 -13.92 -11.43
CA PRO A 269 -16.88 -15.06 -12.09
C PRO A 269 -16.06 -16.33 -12.03
N ALA A 270 -14.72 -16.21 -12.02
CA ALA A 270 -13.82 -17.35 -11.96
C ALA A 270 -12.52 -16.97 -11.27
N GLU A 271 -12.16 -17.74 -10.25
CA GLU A 271 -10.89 -17.67 -9.54
C GLU A 271 -10.22 -19.04 -9.58
N VAL A 272 -8.90 -19.05 -9.62
CA VAL A 272 -8.11 -20.27 -9.51
C VAL A 272 -7.83 -20.56 -8.07
N VAL A 273 -8.53 -21.52 -7.52
CA VAL A 273 -8.36 -21.95 -6.14
C VAL A 273 -7.11 -22.82 -6.03
N GLU A 274 -6.21 -22.45 -5.14
CA GLU A 274 -4.99 -23.20 -4.80
C GLU A 274 -4.23 -23.74 -6.04
N PRO A 275 -3.72 -22.86 -6.91
CA PRO A 275 -3.15 -23.23 -8.20
C PRO A 275 -2.01 -24.26 -8.13
N ALA A 276 -1.36 -24.37 -6.96
CA ALA A 276 -0.27 -25.31 -6.74
C ALA A 276 -0.74 -26.69 -6.28
N ARG A 277 -1.90 -26.80 -5.60
CA ARG A 277 -2.40 -28.06 -5.02
C ARG A 277 -3.47 -28.74 -5.85
N ALA A 278 -4.48 -28.00 -6.25
CA ALA A 278 -5.55 -28.50 -7.12
C ALA A 278 -6.10 -27.33 -7.93
N LYS A 279 -5.74 -27.26 -9.20
CA LYS A 279 -6.24 -26.20 -10.11
C LYS A 279 -7.74 -26.33 -10.31
N THR A 280 -8.51 -25.86 -9.38
CA THR A 280 -9.94 -25.68 -9.51
C THR A 280 -10.22 -24.22 -9.80
N THR A 281 -11.11 -23.95 -10.74
CA THR A 281 -11.65 -22.63 -11.01
C THR A 281 -13.10 -22.61 -10.54
N GLY A 282 -13.49 -21.55 -9.88
CA GLY A 282 -14.85 -21.39 -9.42
C GLY A 282 -15.23 -19.95 -9.21
N HIS A 283 -16.53 -19.70 -9.11
CA HIS A 283 -17.06 -18.40 -8.75
C HIS A 283 -16.61 -18.06 -7.33
N GLU A 284 -16.09 -16.85 -7.16
CA GLU A 284 -15.73 -16.34 -5.85
C GLU A 284 -16.77 -15.36 -5.33
N ASN A 285 -17.07 -15.49 -4.05
CA ASN A 285 -17.94 -14.63 -3.25
C ASN A 285 -17.30 -14.51 -1.88
N GLU A 286 -16.34 -13.61 -1.78
CA GLU A 286 -15.51 -13.39 -0.61
C GLU A 286 -15.98 -12.16 0.17
N LYS A 287 -15.91 -12.24 1.48
CA LYS A 287 -16.22 -11.15 2.40
C LYS A 287 -15.09 -11.03 3.40
N ALA A 288 -14.57 -9.83 3.54
CA ALA A 288 -13.56 -9.49 4.53
C ALA A 288 -14.11 -8.45 5.50
N ALA A 289 -13.96 -8.68 6.79
CA ALA A 289 -14.30 -7.72 7.84
C ALA A 289 -13.07 -7.50 8.72
N GLY A 290 -12.74 -6.24 9.00
CA GLY A 290 -11.57 -5.91 9.76
C GLY A 290 -11.74 -4.69 10.64
N LEU A 291 -10.79 -4.56 11.56
CA LEU A 291 -10.64 -3.44 12.46
C LEU A 291 -9.17 -3.05 12.51
N ARG A 292 -8.89 -1.78 12.25
CA ARG A 292 -7.56 -1.18 12.37
C ARG A 292 -7.57 -0.10 13.42
N PHE A 293 -6.53 -0.07 14.23
CA PHE A 293 -6.29 0.97 15.22
C PHE A 293 -4.91 1.58 15.00
N LYS A 294 -4.83 2.90 15.07
CA LYS A 294 -3.58 3.66 15.02
C LYS A 294 -3.62 4.71 16.11
N ALA A 295 -2.50 4.92 16.77
CA ALA A 295 -2.39 5.97 17.77
C ALA A 295 -0.97 6.50 17.88
N GLN A 296 -0.86 7.70 18.44
CA GLN A 296 0.39 8.34 18.81
C GLN A 296 0.39 8.68 20.31
N ALA A 297 1.44 8.27 20.99
CA ALA A 297 1.66 8.62 22.39
C ALA A 297 2.94 9.45 22.54
N PHE A 298 2.92 10.41 23.48
CA PHE A 298 4.07 11.24 23.84
C PHE A 298 4.76 11.96 22.66
N LYS A 299 4.04 12.25 21.56
CA LYS A 299 4.58 12.85 20.32
C LYS A 299 5.67 12.03 19.62
N SER A 300 6.15 10.97 20.24
CA SER A 300 7.31 10.20 19.80
C SER A 300 7.01 8.73 19.49
N LEU A 301 5.98 8.17 20.10
CA LEU A 301 5.61 6.76 19.95
C LEU A 301 4.37 6.62 19.10
N ASP A 302 4.52 6.07 17.89
CA ASP A 302 3.40 5.64 17.06
C ASP A 302 3.22 4.13 17.22
N TYR A 303 1.97 3.68 17.24
CA TYR A 303 1.65 2.26 17.28
C TYR A 303 0.34 1.96 16.55
N SER A 304 0.25 0.74 16.05
CA SER A 304 -0.91 0.28 15.30
C SER A 304 -1.17 -1.19 15.49
N GLY A 305 -2.41 -1.58 15.26
CA GLY A 305 -2.81 -2.96 15.14
C GLY A 305 -3.94 -3.11 14.13
N GLU A 306 -4.00 -4.26 13.47
CA GLU A 306 -5.04 -4.60 12.51
C GLU A 306 -5.39 -6.08 12.64
N VAL A 307 -6.67 -6.40 12.52
CA VAL A 307 -7.17 -7.76 12.41
C VAL A 307 -8.21 -7.83 11.30
N ILE A 308 -8.14 -8.88 10.49
CA ILE A 308 -9.02 -9.13 9.35
C ILE A 308 -9.48 -10.57 9.38
N PHE A 309 -10.76 -10.79 9.14
CA PHE A 309 -11.36 -12.11 8.98
C PHE A 309 -12.05 -12.20 7.63
N GLU A 310 -11.84 -13.32 6.95
CA GLU A 310 -12.46 -13.62 5.66
C GLU A 310 -13.38 -14.82 5.76
N GLY A 311 -14.49 -14.72 5.01
CA GLY A 311 -15.49 -15.76 4.88
C GLY A 311 -16.22 -15.66 3.55
N GLY A 312 -16.94 -16.71 3.21
CA GLY A 312 -17.65 -16.80 1.94
C GLY A 312 -17.37 -18.11 1.24
N LYS A 313 -17.24 -18.06 -0.09
CA LYS A 313 -16.97 -19.25 -0.91
C LYS A 313 -16.10 -18.91 -2.11
N VAL A 314 -15.22 -19.83 -2.49
CA VAL A 314 -14.49 -19.85 -3.76
C VAL A 314 -14.68 -21.23 -4.39
N GLY A 315 -15.37 -21.29 -5.53
CA GLY A 315 -15.80 -22.56 -6.09
C GLY A 315 -16.59 -23.42 -5.09
N PRO A 316 -16.19 -24.67 -4.85
CA PRO A 316 -16.86 -25.56 -3.89
C PRO A 316 -16.43 -25.31 -2.45
N GLU A 317 -15.38 -24.53 -2.20
CA GLU A 317 -14.74 -24.38 -0.88
C GLU A 317 -15.31 -23.21 -0.10
N ALA A 318 -15.45 -23.40 1.22
CA ALA A 318 -15.80 -22.34 2.15
C ALA A 318 -14.54 -21.57 2.57
N ILE A 319 -14.52 -20.24 2.40
CA ILE A 319 -13.41 -19.37 2.85
C ILE A 319 -13.46 -19.26 4.38
N ARG A 320 -12.32 -19.48 5.03
CA ARG A 320 -12.10 -19.32 6.46
C ARG A 320 -10.67 -18.87 6.71
N ALA A 321 -10.39 -17.60 6.47
CA ALA A 321 -9.06 -17.06 6.57
C ALA A 321 -9.00 -15.87 7.53
N ALA A 322 -7.79 -15.54 7.97
CA ALA A 322 -7.57 -14.39 8.84
C ALA A 322 -6.16 -13.85 8.69
N ALA A 323 -6.03 -12.54 8.94
CA ALA A 323 -4.74 -11.88 9.03
C ALA A 323 -4.70 -10.90 10.21
N THR A 324 -3.48 -10.62 10.70
CA THR A 324 -3.27 -9.62 11.74
C THR A 324 -1.93 -8.93 11.53
N GLN A 325 -1.86 -7.66 11.94
CA GLN A 325 -0.65 -6.85 11.94
C GLN A 325 -0.57 -6.09 13.26
N ALA A 326 0.64 -5.95 13.79
CA ALA A 326 0.96 -5.03 14.89
C ALA A 326 2.27 -4.32 14.59
N GLY A 327 2.37 -3.05 14.94
CA GLY A 327 3.59 -2.28 14.73
C GLY A 327 3.73 -1.12 15.71
N ALA A 328 4.98 -0.77 15.98
CA ALA A 328 5.31 0.41 16.77
C ALA A 328 6.56 1.09 16.21
N ALA A 329 6.65 2.40 16.41
CA ALA A 329 7.83 3.16 16.06
C ALA A 329 8.06 4.29 17.07
N TYR A 330 9.32 4.51 17.44
CA TYR A 330 9.72 5.56 18.36
C TYR A 330 10.68 6.53 17.67
N GLN A 331 10.34 7.81 17.72
CA GLN A 331 11.12 8.92 17.17
C GLN A 331 11.93 9.60 18.29
N PHE A 332 13.25 9.64 18.15
CA PHE A 332 14.13 10.39 19.05
C PHE A 332 14.23 11.84 18.58
N LEU A 333 13.29 12.68 19.02
CA LEU A 333 13.12 14.06 18.52
C LEU A 333 14.32 14.95 18.78
N ASP A 334 14.99 14.78 19.92
CA ASP A 334 16.11 15.61 20.37
C ASP A 334 17.48 15.10 19.92
N ALA A 335 17.54 13.91 19.33
CA ALA A 335 18.78 13.32 18.86
C ALA A 335 19.20 13.88 17.50
N ALA A 336 20.53 13.96 17.27
CA ALA A 336 21.05 14.29 15.95
C ALA A 336 20.52 13.30 14.91
N ALA A 337 20.18 13.81 13.71
CA ALA A 337 19.57 13.04 12.62
C ALA A 337 18.22 12.39 12.98
N LYS A 338 17.60 12.76 14.10
CA LYS A 338 16.25 12.34 14.55
C LYS A 338 15.94 10.86 14.24
N PRO A 339 16.72 9.91 14.77
CA PRO A 339 16.50 8.49 14.44
C PRO A 339 15.10 8.05 14.86
N ARG A 340 14.47 7.28 13.99
CA ARG A 340 13.18 6.63 14.21
C ARG A 340 13.37 5.14 14.12
N VAL A 341 13.28 4.44 15.23
CA VAL A 341 13.30 2.98 15.28
C VAL A 341 11.89 2.42 15.16
N PHE A 342 11.73 1.32 14.45
CA PHE A 342 10.42 0.69 14.29
C PHE A 342 10.54 -0.83 14.30
N ALA A 343 9.43 -1.47 14.69
CA ALA A 343 9.23 -2.90 14.56
C ALA A 343 7.79 -3.19 14.15
N GLN A 344 7.59 -4.27 13.38
CA GLN A 344 6.30 -4.72 12.90
C GLN A 344 6.26 -6.24 12.87
N TYR A 345 5.10 -6.79 13.16
CA TYR A 345 4.75 -8.20 13.00
C TYR A 345 3.52 -8.31 12.12
N ASP A 346 3.56 -9.25 11.19
CA ASP A 346 2.47 -9.57 10.27
C ASP A 346 2.23 -11.08 10.29
N PHE A 347 0.96 -11.47 10.20
CA PHE A 347 0.53 -12.85 10.04
C PHE A 347 -0.67 -12.90 9.09
N ALA A 348 -0.61 -13.81 8.13
CA ALA A 348 -1.73 -14.16 7.26
C ALA A 348 -1.84 -15.67 7.14
N SER A 349 -3.04 -16.22 7.36
CA SER A 349 -3.28 -17.66 7.34
C SER A 349 -2.97 -18.29 5.98
N GLY A 350 -2.58 -19.56 6.01
CA GLY A 350 -2.41 -20.45 4.87
C GLY A 350 -3.29 -21.68 4.98
N ASN A 351 -3.43 -22.41 3.88
CA ASN A 351 -4.21 -23.63 3.84
C ASN A 351 -3.40 -24.83 4.34
N SER A 352 -3.80 -25.43 5.45
CA SER A 352 -3.13 -26.59 6.07
C SER A 352 -3.85 -27.93 5.88
N GLY A 353 -5.02 -27.89 5.25
CA GLY A 353 -5.81 -29.10 4.98
C GLY A 353 -5.46 -29.80 3.66
N PRO A 354 -5.96 -31.01 3.42
CA PRO A 354 -5.89 -31.61 2.10
C PRO A 354 -6.62 -30.75 1.07
N ALA A 355 -6.17 -30.76 -0.18
CA ALA A 355 -6.68 -29.95 -1.29
C ALA A 355 -8.20 -30.07 -1.56
N THR A 356 -8.88 -31.01 -0.94
CA THR A 356 -10.29 -31.33 -1.15
C THR A 356 -11.09 -31.38 0.14
N ASN A 357 -10.66 -30.69 1.20
CA ASN A 357 -11.37 -30.69 2.48
C ASN A 357 -12.59 -29.75 2.49
N GLY A 358 -12.85 -29.02 1.41
CA GLY A 358 -13.97 -28.06 1.31
C GLY A 358 -13.76 -26.75 2.03
N VAL A 359 -12.53 -26.47 2.51
CA VAL A 359 -12.17 -25.24 3.20
C VAL A 359 -10.96 -24.58 2.53
N HIS A 360 -11.09 -23.33 2.17
CA HIS A 360 -10.02 -22.45 1.74
C HIS A 360 -9.62 -21.54 2.91
N SER A 361 -8.41 -21.73 3.44
CA SER A 361 -7.91 -20.96 4.60
C SER A 361 -6.73 -20.05 4.28
N THR A 362 -6.31 -19.97 3.03
CA THR A 362 -5.32 -18.97 2.61
C THR A 362 -5.98 -17.60 2.60
N PHE A 363 -5.41 -16.65 3.33
CA PHE A 363 -5.86 -15.27 3.35
C PHE A 363 -5.62 -14.60 2.00
N ASP A 364 -6.56 -13.78 1.53
CA ASP A 364 -6.43 -12.97 0.33
C ASP A 364 -6.43 -11.48 0.67
N THR A 365 -5.51 -10.75 0.10
CA THR A 365 -5.38 -9.30 0.28
C THR A 365 -6.28 -8.46 -0.63
N ILE A 366 -7.13 -9.08 -1.44
CA ILE A 366 -8.05 -8.47 -2.43
C ILE A 366 -7.29 -7.61 -3.45
N GLU A 367 -6.95 -6.34 -3.13
CA GLU A 367 -6.28 -5.39 -4.03
C GLU A 367 -5.23 -4.54 -3.29
N PRO A 368 -4.20 -5.13 -2.66
CA PRO A 368 -3.27 -4.43 -1.78
C PRO A 368 -2.26 -3.57 -2.55
N THR A 369 -1.54 -2.71 -1.83
CA THR A 369 -0.22 -2.26 -2.33
C THR A 369 0.79 -3.38 -2.16
N ALA A 370 1.69 -3.50 -3.13
CA ALA A 370 2.71 -4.53 -3.11
C ALA A 370 4.01 -4.04 -2.50
N HIS A 371 4.38 -2.80 -2.80
CA HIS A 371 5.71 -2.29 -2.50
C HIS A 371 5.91 -1.94 -1.04
N ASP A 372 7.09 -2.32 -0.52
CA ASP A 372 7.67 -2.00 0.78
C ASP A 372 6.94 -2.58 2.00
N ARG A 373 5.83 -3.30 1.85
CA ARG A 373 5.20 -3.96 3.00
C ARG A 373 6.05 -5.09 3.56
N PHE A 374 6.54 -5.94 2.66
CA PHE A 374 7.39 -7.08 2.96
C PHE A 374 8.76 -6.92 2.31
N GLY A 375 9.38 -5.72 2.50
CA GLY A 375 10.65 -5.34 1.94
C GLY A 375 10.56 -4.74 0.54
N ILE A 376 11.68 -4.19 0.07
CA ILE A 376 11.74 -3.53 -1.25
C ILE A 376 12.01 -4.51 -2.39
N THR A 377 12.27 -5.79 -2.08
CA THR A 377 12.38 -6.83 -3.10
C THR A 377 11.03 -7.16 -3.76
N ASP A 378 9.92 -6.80 -3.11
CA ASP A 378 8.54 -7.05 -3.58
C ASP A 378 8.27 -8.53 -3.92
N LEU A 379 8.98 -9.46 -3.27
CA LEU A 379 8.85 -10.90 -3.55
C LEU A 379 7.51 -11.45 -3.08
N PHE A 380 7.04 -11.03 -1.89
CA PHE A 380 5.96 -11.71 -1.20
C PHE A 380 4.68 -10.86 -1.11
N GLY A 381 3.52 -11.54 -1.28
CA GLY A 381 2.20 -11.07 -0.90
C GLY A 381 1.84 -11.47 0.53
N TRP A 382 0.83 -10.85 1.10
CA TRP A 382 0.36 -11.18 2.45
C TRP A 382 -0.62 -12.37 2.40
N GLN A 383 -0.13 -13.53 1.99
CA GLN A 383 -0.88 -14.78 1.83
C GLN A 383 0.02 -15.92 2.31
N ASN A 384 -0.45 -16.73 3.25
CA ASN A 384 0.36 -17.77 3.90
C ASN A 384 1.73 -17.24 4.34
N LEU A 385 1.75 -16.05 4.94
CA LEU A 385 2.99 -15.37 5.31
C LEU A 385 2.93 -14.85 6.74
N GLU A 386 3.94 -15.17 7.49
CA GLU A 386 4.29 -14.56 8.77
C GLU A 386 5.59 -13.81 8.61
N ALA A 387 5.66 -12.57 9.10
CA ALA A 387 6.83 -11.73 8.96
C ALA A 387 7.11 -10.91 10.22
N VAL A 388 8.38 -10.78 10.55
CA VAL A 388 8.90 -9.82 11.51
C VAL A 388 9.75 -8.81 10.75
N ARG A 389 9.55 -7.53 10.98
CA ARG A 389 10.29 -6.42 10.38
C ARG A 389 10.80 -5.51 11.47
N ALA A 390 12.06 -5.09 11.39
CA ALA A 390 12.61 -4.07 12.27
C ALA A 390 13.60 -3.19 11.50
N GLY A 391 13.72 -1.93 11.89
CA GLY A 391 14.63 -1.03 11.21
C GLY A 391 14.74 0.34 11.84
N THR A 392 15.48 1.18 11.16
CA THR A 392 15.69 2.57 11.57
C THR A 392 15.63 3.48 10.35
N THR A 393 14.98 4.63 10.52
CA THR A 393 15.04 5.75 9.58
C THR A 393 15.75 6.91 10.28
N ILE A 394 16.66 7.57 9.58
CA ILE A 394 17.35 8.77 10.06
C ILE A 394 17.16 9.92 9.08
N GLU A 395 17.24 11.15 9.59
CA GLU A 395 17.22 12.40 8.83
C GLU A 395 18.55 13.12 9.00
N PRO A 396 19.65 12.69 8.31
CA PRO A 396 20.98 13.34 8.44
C PRO A 396 20.96 14.80 8.00
N HIS A 397 20.03 15.12 7.13
CA HIS A 397 19.76 16.46 6.65
C HIS A 397 18.26 16.63 6.46
N ARG A 398 17.72 17.84 6.66
CA ARG A 398 16.27 18.14 6.56
C ARG A 398 15.57 17.73 5.27
N ARG A 399 16.33 17.39 4.22
CA ARG A 399 15.84 16.93 2.91
C ARG A 399 16.25 15.52 2.58
N LEU A 400 17.00 14.86 3.45
CA LEU A 400 17.51 13.52 3.23
C LEU A 400 16.97 12.59 4.30
N THR A 401 16.28 11.56 3.87
CA THR A 401 15.93 10.41 4.71
C THR A 401 16.75 9.21 4.27
N PHE A 402 17.18 8.41 5.23
CA PHE A 402 17.84 7.14 5.00
C PHE A 402 17.21 6.08 5.90
N THR A 403 16.87 4.93 5.33
CA THR A 403 16.28 3.81 6.04
C THR A 403 17.13 2.56 5.82
N ILE A 404 17.35 1.82 6.91
CA ILE A 404 17.85 0.46 6.89
C ILE A 404 16.90 -0.43 7.68
N GLN A 405 16.63 -1.63 7.17
CA GLN A 405 15.71 -2.57 7.82
C GLN A 405 16.08 -4.01 7.54
N GLY A 406 15.65 -4.89 8.42
CA GLY A 406 15.71 -6.34 8.24
C GLY A 406 14.31 -6.94 8.38
N LEU A 407 14.05 -7.96 7.60
CA LEU A 407 12.82 -8.74 7.63
C LEU A 407 13.18 -10.23 7.71
N ASP A 408 12.32 -10.97 8.38
CA ASP A 408 12.42 -12.43 8.43
C ASP A 408 11.02 -13.03 8.22
N PHE A 409 10.92 -14.13 7.45
CA PHE A 409 9.69 -14.64 6.91
C PHE A 409 9.48 -16.12 7.17
N TRP A 410 8.25 -16.49 7.52
CA TRP A 410 7.82 -17.88 7.69
C TRP A 410 6.51 -18.14 6.97
N ALA A 411 6.29 -19.39 6.56
CA ALA A 411 5.02 -19.90 6.07
C ALA A 411 4.20 -20.45 7.25
N PRO A 412 3.05 -19.88 7.62
CA PRO A 412 2.14 -20.42 8.61
C PRO A 412 1.73 -21.87 8.31
N SER A 413 1.57 -22.20 7.03
CA SER A 413 1.37 -23.56 6.56
C SER A 413 2.47 -23.97 5.59
N ALA A 414 3.25 -24.99 5.95
CA ALA A 414 4.22 -25.58 5.05
C ALA A 414 3.58 -26.39 3.91
N LEU A 415 2.29 -26.69 3.99
CA LEU A 415 1.52 -27.40 2.97
C LEU A 415 0.83 -26.49 1.96
N ASP A 416 1.02 -25.18 2.10
CA ASP A 416 0.48 -24.17 1.16
C ASP A 416 1.61 -23.53 0.36
N SER A 417 1.25 -22.78 -0.69
CA SER A 417 2.21 -21.98 -1.46
C SER A 417 2.70 -20.76 -0.70
N ILE A 418 3.86 -20.25 -1.10
CA ILE A 418 4.22 -18.85 -0.91
C ILE A 418 3.80 -18.09 -2.16
N TYR A 419 3.21 -16.92 -1.96
CA TYR A 419 2.57 -16.12 -2.99
C TYR A 419 3.33 -14.81 -3.22
N ASN A 420 3.34 -14.35 -4.47
CA ASN A 420 3.86 -13.03 -4.79
C ASN A 420 2.81 -11.93 -4.54
N THR A 421 3.21 -10.70 -4.77
CA THR A 421 2.36 -9.51 -4.57
C THR A 421 1.11 -9.43 -5.48
N SER A 422 0.98 -10.32 -6.46
CA SER A 422 -0.22 -10.46 -7.30
C SER A 422 -1.06 -11.69 -6.95
N GLY A 423 -0.77 -12.38 -5.85
CA GLY A 423 -1.48 -13.60 -5.44
C GLY A 423 -1.11 -14.86 -6.22
N SER A 424 -0.08 -14.80 -7.07
CA SER A 424 0.37 -15.98 -7.81
C SER A 424 1.37 -16.80 -6.98
N SER A 425 1.26 -18.11 -7.03
CA SER A 425 2.20 -19.03 -6.36
C SER A 425 3.63 -18.87 -6.90
N ILE A 426 4.57 -18.57 -6.03
CA ILE A 426 6.02 -18.56 -6.32
C ILE A 426 6.59 -19.96 -6.18
N ALA A 427 6.27 -20.60 -5.05
CA ALA A 427 6.82 -21.88 -4.67
C ALA A 427 5.77 -22.68 -3.88
N PHE A 428 5.73 -23.96 -4.14
CA PHE A 428 4.89 -24.93 -3.44
C PHE A 428 5.74 -26.11 -2.99
N ASN A 429 5.72 -26.34 -1.69
CA ASN A 429 6.43 -27.48 -1.11
C ASN A 429 5.47 -28.66 -0.90
N LYS A 430 5.73 -29.79 -1.56
CA LYS A 430 4.88 -30.98 -1.50
C LYS A 430 5.10 -31.83 -0.23
N THR A 431 6.11 -31.55 0.57
CA THR A 431 6.66 -32.52 1.53
C THR A 431 6.94 -31.97 2.93
N ASP A 432 6.28 -30.90 3.35
CA ASP A 432 6.43 -30.30 4.69
C ASP A 432 7.91 -30.16 5.14
N HIS A 433 8.70 -29.47 4.32
CA HIS A 433 10.11 -29.19 4.62
C HIS A 433 10.30 -27.81 5.22
N GLY A 434 9.97 -27.69 6.50
CA GLY A 434 10.22 -26.47 7.26
C GLY A 434 9.24 -25.32 6.95
N HIS A 435 9.34 -24.31 7.76
CA HIS A 435 8.47 -23.12 7.68
C HIS A 435 9.24 -21.85 7.32
N HIS A 436 10.56 -21.82 7.51
CA HIS A 436 11.37 -20.63 7.29
C HIS A 436 11.50 -20.32 5.79
N VAL A 437 10.91 -19.22 5.35
CA VAL A 437 10.91 -18.78 3.95
C VAL A 437 12.23 -18.08 3.60
N GLY A 438 12.77 -17.27 4.53
CA GLY A 438 14.04 -16.57 4.36
C GLY A 438 14.06 -15.21 5.02
N ALA A 439 15.15 -14.49 4.81
CA ALA A 439 15.36 -13.17 5.40
C ALA A 439 15.78 -12.13 4.34
N GLU A 440 15.40 -10.87 4.57
CA GLU A 440 15.70 -9.74 3.69
C GLU A 440 16.37 -8.62 4.48
N VAL A 441 17.31 -7.94 3.84
CA VAL A 441 17.90 -6.70 4.34
C VAL A 441 17.78 -5.64 3.25
N ASP A 442 17.25 -4.48 3.64
CA ASP A 442 17.01 -3.35 2.76
C ASP A 442 17.74 -2.10 3.23
N SER A 443 18.15 -1.30 2.25
CA SER A 443 18.67 0.04 2.48
C SER A 443 18.17 0.96 1.39
N TYR A 444 17.56 2.10 1.76
CA TYR A 444 17.08 3.08 0.79
C TYR A 444 17.07 4.50 1.33
N SER A 445 17.10 5.46 0.42
CA SER A 445 17.12 6.88 0.74
C SER A 445 16.29 7.70 -0.23
N TRP A 446 15.81 8.85 0.27
CA TRP A 446 15.14 9.87 -0.52
C TRP A 446 15.72 11.24 -0.21
N TYR A 447 15.98 12.03 -1.26
CA TYR A 447 16.46 13.39 -1.17
C TYR A 447 15.51 14.35 -1.89
N GLU A 448 15.00 15.33 -1.17
CA GLU A 448 14.18 16.41 -1.73
C GLU A 448 15.08 17.49 -2.33
N LEU A 449 15.20 17.52 -3.65
CA LEU A 449 15.93 18.59 -4.35
C LEU A 449 15.24 19.94 -4.13
N ASN A 450 13.93 19.97 -4.34
CA ASN A 450 13.05 21.10 -4.07
C ASN A 450 11.59 20.61 -3.92
N LYS A 451 10.61 21.51 -3.84
CA LYS A 451 9.18 21.17 -3.71
C LYS A 451 8.60 20.36 -4.88
N HIS A 452 9.27 20.35 -6.05
CA HIS A 452 8.84 19.67 -7.26
C HIS A 452 9.63 18.40 -7.57
N PHE A 453 10.89 18.33 -7.16
CA PHE A 453 11.79 17.24 -7.52
C PHE A 453 12.29 16.49 -6.29
N ASN A 454 12.22 15.16 -6.36
CA ASN A 454 12.92 14.29 -5.43
C ASN A 454 13.70 13.19 -6.14
N LEU A 455 14.78 12.75 -5.50
CA LEU A 455 15.61 11.63 -5.91
C LEU A 455 15.48 10.52 -4.89
N GLY A 456 15.42 9.29 -5.34
CA GLY A 456 15.40 8.13 -4.47
C GLY A 456 16.27 7.01 -5.00
N GLY A 457 16.75 6.15 -4.11
CA GLY A 457 17.49 4.97 -4.48
C GLY A 457 17.55 3.98 -3.32
N GLY A 458 17.64 2.70 -3.67
CA GLY A 458 17.72 1.64 -2.68
C GLY A 458 18.16 0.31 -3.26
N ALA A 459 18.52 -0.59 -2.36
CA ALA A 459 18.85 -1.98 -2.68
C ALA A 459 18.34 -2.90 -1.58
N GLY A 460 17.82 -4.05 -1.98
CA GLY A 460 17.37 -5.13 -1.10
C GLY A 460 18.03 -6.45 -1.48
N TYR A 461 18.40 -7.21 -0.48
CA TYR A 461 18.94 -8.54 -0.61
C TYR A 461 18.10 -9.53 0.20
N PHE A 462 17.60 -10.56 -0.47
CA PHE A 462 16.87 -11.66 0.14
C PHE A 462 17.69 -12.94 0.06
N GLY A 463 17.81 -13.65 1.20
CA GLY A 463 18.39 -14.99 1.30
C GLY A 463 17.29 -16.01 1.60
N ALA A 464 17.19 -17.06 0.78
CA ALA A 464 16.16 -18.09 0.90
C ALA A 464 16.40 -19.00 2.11
N GLY A 465 15.33 -19.27 2.86
CA GLY A 465 15.28 -20.24 3.93
C GLY A 465 14.97 -21.66 3.44
N GLU A 466 14.81 -22.58 4.38
CA GLU A 466 14.62 -24.01 4.09
C GLU A 466 13.37 -24.31 3.26
N PHE A 467 12.29 -23.53 3.42
CA PHE A 467 11.07 -23.68 2.61
C PHE A 467 11.35 -23.50 1.12
N LEU A 468 12.17 -22.50 0.75
CA LEU A 468 12.44 -22.15 -0.65
C LEU A 468 13.63 -22.87 -1.24
N THR A 469 14.68 -23.17 -0.47
CA THR A 469 15.92 -23.80 -0.99
C THR A 469 15.69 -25.16 -1.63
N ASN A 470 14.61 -25.86 -1.27
CA ASN A 470 14.26 -27.16 -1.82
C ASN A 470 13.40 -27.07 -3.09
N VAL A 471 12.87 -25.89 -3.43
CA VAL A 471 11.88 -25.73 -4.52
C VAL A 471 12.23 -24.62 -5.53
N THR A 472 13.30 -23.87 -5.29
CA THR A 472 13.80 -22.82 -6.19
C THR A 472 15.23 -23.16 -6.67
N THR A 473 15.64 -22.55 -7.79
CA THR A 473 16.99 -22.77 -8.35
C THR A 473 18.02 -21.76 -7.86
N SER A 474 17.58 -20.64 -7.30
CA SER A 474 18.44 -19.68 -6.63
C SER A 474 18.07 -19.57 -5.16
N HIS A 475 19.09 -19.42 -4.31
CA HIS A 475 18.94 -19.22 -2.88
C HIS A 475 19.08 -17.75 -2.47
N SER A 476 19.14 -16.85 -3.43
CA SER A 476 19.19 -15.40 -3.20
C SER A 476 18.50 -14.63 -4.32
N TYR A 477 18.04 -13.44 -3.98
CA TYR A 477 17.50 -12.45 -4.90
C TYR A 477 17.97 -11.07 -4.47
N THR A 478 18.40 -10.27 -5.42
CA THR A 478 18.80 -8.88 -5.19
C THR A 478 17.97 -7.97 -6.07
N THR A 479 17.52 -6.86 -5.52
CA THR A 479 16.94 -5.75 -6.29
C THR A 479 17.63 -4.45 -5.94
N TYR A 480 17.65 -3.53 -6.90
CA TYR A 480 18.09 -2.17 -6.68
C TYR A 480 17.34 -1.21 -7.60
N TYR A 481 17.18 0.01 -7.15
CA TYR A 481 16.53 1.04 -7.95
C TYR A 481 17.14 2.42 -7.76
N PHE A 482 16.95 3.25 -8.76
CA PHE A 482 17.15 4.68 -8.69
C PHE A 482 15.95 5.38 -9.32
N ALA A 483 15.43 6.44 -8.66
CA ALA A 483 14.24 7.15 -9.09
C ALA A 483 14.44 8.66 -9.08
N LEU A 484 13.93 9.33 -10.12
CA LEU A 484 13.75 10.77 -10.19
C LEU A 484 12.26 11.04 -10.39
N ASN A 485 11.66 11.77 -9.46
CA ASN A 485 10.28 12.19 -9.56
C ASN A 485 10.18 13.70 -9.69
N PHE A 486 9.33 14.14 -10.60
CA PHE A 486 8.87 15.52 -10.73
C PHE A 486 7.38 15.58 -10.49
N LYS A 487 6.91 16.56 -9.73
CA LYS A 487 5.49 16.82 -9.51
C LYS A 487 5.23 18.32 -9.41
N ASP A 488 4.28 18.78 -10.21
CA ASP A 488 3.79 20.16 -10.17
C ASP A 488 2.26 20.15 -10.06
N ASN A 489 1.77 20.52 -8.89
CA ASN A 489 0.35 20.43 -8.53
C ASN A 489 -0.48 21.66 -8.99
N GLY A 490 0.11 22.53 -9.83
CA GLY A 490 -0.58 23.75 -10.25
C GLY A 490 -0.74 24.75 -9.11
N LYS A 491 -1.75 25.60 -9.22
CA LYS A 491 -2.19 26.48 -8.13
C LYS A 491 -3.01 25.68 -7.11
N LYS A 492 -2.70 25.84 -5.87
CA LYS A 492 -3.62 25.54 -4.77
C LYS A 492 -4.12 26.82 -4.14
#